data_d17418ecfa67f7e292c1d51e6a908b45
#
_entry.id   d17418ecfa67f7e292c1d51e6a908b45
#
_cell.length_a   1.000
_cell.length_b   1.000
_cell.length_c   1.000
_cell.angle_alpha   90.00
_cell.angle_beta   90.00
_cell.angle_gamma   90.00
#
_symmetry.space_group_name_H-M   'P 1'
#
loop_
_entity.id
_entity.type
_entity.pdbx_description
1 polymer ?
#
loop_
_entity_poly.entity_id
_entity_poly.type
_entity_poly.pdbx_seq_one_letter_code
_entity_poly.pdbx_strand_id
1 'polypeptide(L)'
;MTETIERDSMQYDVVIVGAGPSGLSAAIKLKQLAEKNGREISVCVVEKGSEAGAHSLAGAIIDPISLNELIPDWKEKGAPLTRTVTKDRVVFLTAKKAFNLPITPNFDNHANYIASLGEVVRWLAEQAENLGVEIYPGFAAAEVLYHEDGSVKGIATGNMGVGKDGEPTDSFQPGMELWAQQTIFAEGCRGSLSKQIIERFQLDQNSEPQTYGLGIKEIWEVPSEKHQPGLVMHSAGWPLDSKTYGGSFIYHFDENKVAVGFVVGLDYQNPYLSPFEEFQRFKTHPEIRKTFEGGRRIAYGARSLIEGGLQSLPKLSFKGGVLVGDAAGFLNMPRIKGIHTAMKSAMLAAEAVFPLLENLEEVESFDSGKEATDYQQRFEQSWLYQELYAA
;
A
#
# COMPACT_ATOMS: atom_id res chain seq x y z
N MET A 1 26.47 -17.38 25.67
CA MET A 1 25.03 -17.51 25.96
C MET A 1 24.49 -16.12 25.76
N THR A 2 23.80 -15.89 24.69
CA THR A 2 23.03 -14.63 24.47
C THR A 2 21.94 -14.64 25.53
N GLU A 3 21.98 -13.72 26.49
CA GLU A 3 20.87 -13.49 27.41
C GLU A 3 19.61 -13.26 26.56
N THR A 4 18.60 -14.08 26.77
CA THR A 4 17.29 -13.89 26.16
C THR A 4 16.73 -12.62 26.78
N ILE A 5 16.67 -11.55 26.00
CA ILE A 5 16.05 -10.29 26.45
C ILE A 5 14.56 -10.57 26.62
N GLU A 6 14.07 -10.46 27.86
CA GLU A 6 12.66 -10.58 28.17
C GLU A 6 11.92 -9.37 27.59
N ARG A 7 10.87 -9.62 26.79
CA ARG A 7 10.06 -8.61 26.14
C ARG A 7 8.73 -8.49 26.85
N ASP A 8 8.26 -7.27 27.05
CA ASP A 8 6.89 -7.04 27.47
C ASP A 8 5.92 -7.47 26.36
N SER A 9 4.73 -7.93 26.75
CA SER A 9 3.71 -8.37 25.78
C SER A 9 2.38 -7.67 26.01
N MET A 10 1.66 -7.43 24.91
CA MET A 10 0.28 -6.96 24.90
C MET A 10 -0.56 -7.89 24.02
N GLN A 11 -1.82 -8.05 24.37
CA GLN A 11 -2.74 -8.93 23.65
C GLN A 11 -3.88 -8.14 23.03
N TYR A 12 -4.20 -8.47 21.77
CA TYR A 12 -5.25 -7.87 20.96
C TYR A 12 -6.08 -8.96 20.27
N ASP A 13 -7.30 -8.62 19.88
CA ASP A 13 -8.05 -9.48 18.96
C ASP A 13 -7.41 -9.51 17.59
N VAL A 14 -7.00 -8.34 17.07
CA VAL A 14 -6.34 -8.23 15.78
C VAL A 14 -5.15 -7.27 15.84
N VAL A 15 -4.01 -7.74 15.36
CA VAL A 15 -2.83 -6.90 15.07
C VAL A 15 -2.70 -6.70 13.57
N ILE A 16 -2.50 -5.47 13.14
CA ILE A 16 -2.33 -5.07 11.73
C ILE A 16 -0.94 -4.49 11.54
N VAL A 17 -0.19 -5.02 10.59
CA VAL A 17 1.18 -4.56 10.27
C VAL A 17 1.14 -3.62 9.08
N GLY A 18 1.27 -2.31 9.34
CA GLY A 18 1.29 -1.23 8.36
C GLY A 18 0.01 -0.39 8.35
N ALA A 19 0.17 0.93 8.60
CA ALA A 19 -0.89 1.94 8.55
C ALA A 19 -1.04 2.56 7.16
N GLY A 20 -0.95 1.75 6.10
CA GLY A 20 -1.28 2.14 4.75
C GLY A 20 -2.80 2.05 4.46
N PRO A 21 -3.23 2.36 3.23
CA PRO A 21 -4.65 2.29 2.86
C PRO A 21 -5.30 0.95 3.15
N SER A 22 -4.60 -0.17 2.94
CA SER A 22 -5.13 -1.51 3.24
C SER A 22 -5.25 -1.76 4.74
N GLY A 23 -4.20 -1.50 5.52
CA GLY A 23 -4.23 -1.75 6.97
C GLY A 23 -5.30 -0.93 7.68
N LEU A 24 -5.40 0.36 7.37
CA LEU A 24 -6.43 1.23 7.94
C LEU A 24 -7.84 0.85 7.50
N SER A 25 -8.01 0.41 6.23
CA SER A 25 -9.31 -0.09 5.75
C SER A 25 -9.74 -1.37 6.48
N ALA A 26 -8.80 -2.29 6.77
CA ALA A 26 -9.09 -3.47 7.59
C ALA A 26 -9.51 -3.08 9.01
N ALA A 27 -8.76 -2.16 9.63
CA ALA A 27 -9.05 -1.69 11.00
C ALA A 27 -10.44 -1.04 11.11
N ILE A 28 -10.75 -0.11 10.21
CA ILE A 28 -12.07 0.56 10.15
C ILE A 28 -13.17 -0.48 9.94
N LYS A 29 -13.00 -1.39 8.98
CA LYS A 29 -14.01 -2.40 8.66
C LYS A 29 -14.26 -3.36 9.83
N LEU A 30 -13.22 -3.78 10.54
CA LEU A 30 -13.33 -4.61 11.76
C LEU A 30 -14.15 -3.91 12.85
N LYS A 31 -13.85 -2.64 13.12
CA LYS A 31 -14.58 -1.86 14.13
C LYS A 31 -16.04 -1.63 13.72
N GLN A 32 -16.32 -1.37 12.44
CA GLN A 32 -17.69 -1.28 11.93
C GLN A 32 -18.46 -2.60 12.06
N LEU A 33 -17.79 -3.74 11.83
CA LEU A 33 -18.41 -5.07 12.02
C LEU A 33 -18.67 -5.32 13.50
N ALA A 34 -17.77 -4.94 14.38
CA ALA A 34 -17.92 -5.07 15.82
C ALA A 34 -19.13 -4.25 16.34
N GLU A 35 -19.21 -2.98 15.95
CA GLU A 35 -20.35 -2.11 16.29
C GLU A 35 -21.67 -2.69 15.80
N LYS A 36 -21.73 -3.12 14.52
CA LYS A 36 -22.93 -3.71 13.92
C LYS A 36 -23.40 -4.97 14.64
N ASN A 37 -22.49 -5.74 15.23
CA ASN A 37 -22.78 -6.99 15.91
C ASN A 37 -22.85 -6.82 17.45
N GLY A 38 -22.75 -5.60 17.98
CA GLY A 38 -22.78 -5.33 19.41
C GLY A 38 -21.64 -5.99 20.19
N ARG A 39 -20.47 -6.12 19.55
CA ARG A 39 -19.24 -6.72 20.13
C ARG A 39 -18.18 -5.63 20.28
N GLU A 40 -17.40 -5.74 21.34
CA GLU A 40 -16.17 -4.99 21.48
C GLU A 40 -14.99 -5.88 21.01
N ILE A 41 -14.08 -5.30 20.24
CA ILE A 41 -12.83 -5.93 19.82
C ILE A 41 -11.70 -4.92 19.94
N SER A 42 -10.54 -5.40 20.34
CA SER A 42 -9.30 -4.63 20.36
C SER A 42 -8.55 -4.78 19.04
N VAL A 43 -8.22 -3.65 18.40
CA VAL A 43 -7.50 -3.61 17.13
C VAL A 43 -6.29 -2.69 17.26
N CYS A 44 -5.10 -3.24 17.02
CA CYS A 44 -3.83 -2.54 17.04
C CYS A 44 -3.23 -2.46 15.65
N VAL A 45 -2.74 -1.29 15.26
CA VAL A 45 -2.00 -1.08 14.00
C VAL A 45 -0.59 -0.59 14.34
N VAL A 46 0.44 -1.31 13.88
CA VAL A 46 1.83 -0.86 13.99
C VAL A 46 2.28 -0.25 12.66
N GLU A 47 2.99 0.89 12.73
CA GLU A 47 3.51 1.61 11.57
C GLU A 47 4.99 1.98 11.81
N LYS A 48 5.87 1.63 10.86
CA LYS A 48 7.29 1.97 10.95
C LYS A 48 7.60 3.45 10.75
N GLY A 49 6.73 4.16 10.03
CA GLY A 49 6.84 5.62 9.82
C GLY A 49 6.56 6.39 11.10
N SER A 50 7.09 7.60 11.19
CA SER A 50 6.88 8.50 12.32
C SER A 50 5.41 8.92 12.52
N GLU A 51 4.59 8.76 11.49
CA GLU A 51 3.15 8.96 11.47
C GLU A 51 2.53 8.13 10.33
N ALA A 52 1.25 7.87 10.40
CA ALA A 52 0.51 7.27 9.29
C ALA A 52 0.61 8.17 8.05
N GLY A 53 0.99 7.60 6.90
CA GLY A 53 1.16 8.35 5.66
C GLY A 53 2.53 8.99 5.45
N ALA A 54 3.45 9.00 6.43
CA ALA A 54 4.79 9.57 6.28
C ALA A 54 5.57 9.00 5.08
N HIS A 55 5.36 7.72 4.77
CA HIS A 55 5.99 7.04 3.64
C HIS A 55 5.15 7.07 2.34
N SER A 56 4.04 7.82 2.30
CA SER A 56 3.13 7.91 1.16
C SER A 56 3.32 9.24 0.43
N LEU A 57 3.93 9.21 -0.75
CA LEU A 57 4.18 10.43 -1.52
C LEU A 57 2.89 10.92 -2.20
N ALA A 58 2.71 12.26 -2.24
CA ALA A 58 1.58 12.93 -2.88
C ALA A 58 1.47 12.63 -4.38
N GLY A 59 0.34 13.03 -5.01
CA GLY A 59 0.07 12.84 -6.43
C GLY A 59 -0.27 11.38 -6.76
N ALA A 60 -1.36 10.90 -6.20
CA ALA A 60 -1.97 9.63 -6.56
C ALA A 60 -3.31 9.87 -7.25
N ILE A 61 -3.70 8.98 -8.18
CA ILE A 61 -5.06 8.91 -8.70
C ILE A 61 -5.82 7.90 -7.86
N ILE A 62 -6.91 8.34 -7.27
CA ILE A 62 -7.76 7.55 -6.39
C ILE A 62 -9.11 7.32 -7.07
N ASP A 63 -9.42 6.05 -7.32
CA ASP A 63 -10.76 5.59 -7.62
C ASP A 63 -11.53 5.50 -6.29
N PRO A 64 -12.63 6.25 -6.09
CA PRO A 64 -13.30 6.30 -4.80
C PRO A 64 -14.17 5.10 -4.48
N ILE A 65 -14.22 4.08 -5.34
CA ILE A 65 -15.16 2.94 -5.21
C ILE A 65 -15.04 2.26 -3.83
N SER A 66 -13.83 1.94 -3.38
CA SER A 66 -13.64 1.31 -2.06
C SER A 66 -13.92 2.26 -0.91
N LEU A 67 -13.63 3.54 -1.08
CA LEU A 67 -13.94 4.55 -0.07
C LEU A 67 -15.45 4.76 0.07
N ASN A 68 -16.18 4.76 -1.04
CA ASN A 68 -17.64 4.81 -1.05
C ASN A 68 -18.29 3.63 -0.32
N GLU A 69 -17.66 2.44 -0.36
CA GLU A 69 -18.13 1.26 0.37
C GLU A 69 -17.75 1.30 1.86
N LEU A 70 -16.54 1.77 2.18
CA LEU A 70 -16.01 1.75 3.54
C LEU A 70 -16.57 2.90 4.40
N ILE A 71 -16.59 4.11 3.84
CA ILE A 71 -17.05 5.34 4.51
C ILE A 71 -17.93 6.11 3.52
N PRO A 72 -19.22 5.76 3.37
CA PRO A 72 -20.09 6.38 2.35
C PRO A 72 -20.22 7.90 2.47
N ASP A 73 -20.09 8.43 3.67
CA ASP A 73 -20.14 9.86 4.02
C ASP A 73 -18.74 10.53 4.07
N TRP A 74 -17.76 9.99 3.34
CA TRP A 74 -16.40 10.49 3.36
C TRP A 74 -16.26 11.96 2.95
N LYS A 75 -17.15 12.47 2.09
CA LYS A 75 -17.16 13.88 1.68
C LYS A 75 -17.54 14.79 2.83
N GLU A 76 -18.61 14.45 3.55
CA GLU A 76 -19.11 15.15 4.73
C GLU A 76 -18.11 15.08 5.88
N LYS A 77 -17.35 13.99 5.98
CA LYS A 77 -16.25 13.79 6.93
C LYS A 77 -14.94 14.46 6.52
N GLY A 78 -14.95 15.21 5.40
CA GLY A 78 -13.80 16.03 5.01
C GLY A 78 -12.61 15.26 4.47
N ALA A 79 -12.82 14.11 3.80
CA ALA A 79 -11.73 13.40 3.14
C ALA A 79 -10.99 14.32 2.14
N PRO A 80 -9.66 14.30 2.08
CA PRO A 80 -8.86 15.23 1.28
C PRO A 80 -8.83 14.85 -0.21
N LEU A 81 -10.00 14.52 -0.78
CA LEU A 81 -10.21 14.23 -2.21
C LEU A 81 -10.94 15.42 -2.86
N THR A 82 -10.23 16.49 -3.10
CA THR A 82 -10.82 17.77 -3.56
C THR A 82 -10.67 18.02 -5.05
N ARG A 83 -9.66 17.39 -5.70
CA ARG A 83 -9.36 17.60 -7.11
C ARG A 83 -9.82 16.42 -7.96
N THR A 84 -10.89 16.59 -8.71
CA THR A 84 -11.33 15.61 -9.72
C THR A 84 -10.44 15.64 -10.96
N VAL A 85 -10.27 14.51 -11.62
CA VAL A 85 -9.67 14.44 -12.94
C VAL A 85 -10.61 15.09 -13.95
N THR A 86 -10.08 16.05 -14.72
CA THR A 86 -10.85 16.79 -15.73
C THR A 86 -10.40 16.48 -17.16
N LYS A 87 -9.19 15.92 -17.30
CA LYS A 87 -8.61 15.61 -18.61
C LYS A 87 -7.58 14.48 -18.50
N ASP A 88 -7.75 13.47 -19.32
CA ASP A 88 -6.76 12.43 -19.57
C ASP A 88 -5.98 12.70 -20.85
N ARG A 89 -4.70 12.32 -20.84
CA ARG A 89 -3.82 12.35 -21.99
C ARG A 89 -2.90 11.14 -21.96
N VAL A 90 -2.87 10.35 -23.03
CA VAL A 90 -1.93 9.26 -23.20
C VAL A 90 -1.02 9.58 -24.39
N VAL A 91 0.30 9.49 -24.19
CA VAL A 91 1.28 9.84 -25.23
C VAL A 91 2.33 8.77 -25.41
N PHE A 92 2.76 8.59 -26.66
CA PHE A 92 3.96 7.83 -26.99
C PHE A 92 5.09 8.82 -27.29
N LEU A 93 6.21 8.64 -26.60
CA LEU A 93 7.38 9.51 -26.73
C LEU A 93 8.45 8.85 -27.62
N THR A 94 8.96 9.62 -28.55
CA THR A 94 10.24 9.37 -29.24
C THR A 94 11.24 10.37 -28.70
N ALA A 95 12.51 10.30 -29.06
CA ALA A 95 13.54 11.21 -28.53
C ALA A 95 13.23 12.72 -28.72
N LYS A 96 12.36 13.10 -29.68
CA LYS A 96 12.09 14.50 -30.03
C LYS A 96 10.61 14.86 -30.17
N LYS A 97 9.71 13.87 -30.28
CA LYS A 97 8.29 14.08 -30.56
C LYS A 97 7.41 13.29 -29.60
N ALA A 98 6.23 13.82 -29.33
CA ALA A 98 5.17 13.16 -28.59
C ALA A 98 3.97 12.94 -29.51
N PHE A 99 3.41 11.74 -29.50
CA PHE A 99 2.23 11.36 -30.26
C PHE A 99 1.10 11.02 -29.29
N ASN A 100 -0.05 11.70 -29.44
CA ASN A 100 -1.20 11.35 -28.64
C ASN A 100 -1.75 10.00 -29.09
N LEU A 101 -2.05 9.16 -28.11
CA LEU A 101 -2.71 7.87 -28.29
C LEU A 101 -4.17 7.97 -27.86
N PRO A 102 -5.05 7.10 -28.38
CA PRO A 102 -6.42 6.97 -27.89
C PRO A 102 -6.43 6.64 -26.39
N ILE A 103 -7.38 7.20 -25.67
CA ILE A 103 -7.60 6.85 -24.26
C ILE A 103 -8.39 5.54 -24.25
N THR A 104 -7.78 4.49 -23.70
CA THR A 104 -8.44 3.20 -23.48
C THR A 104 -9.21 3.23 -22.13
N PRO A 105 -10.15 2.31 -21.89
CA PRO A 105 -10.85 2.24 -20.61
C PRO A 105 -9.94 2.17 -19.39
N ASN A 106 -8.77 1.56 -19.47
CA ASN A 106 -7.78 1.48 -18.39
C ASN A 106 -7.18 2.85 -18.04
N PHE A 107 -7.10 3.76 -18.99
CA PHE A 107 -6.56 5.12 -18.82
C PHE A 107 -7.65 6.20 -18.72
N ASP A 108 -8.92 5.82 -18.70
CA ASP A 108 -10.01 6.73 -18.39
C ASP A 108 -10.10 6.93 -16.87
N ASN A 109 -9.80 8.16 -16.44
CA ASN A 109 -9.82 8.55 -15.04
C ASN A 109 -11.03 9.44 -14.70
N HIS A 110 -12.03 9.46 -15.56
CA HIS A 110 -13.27 10.21 -15.28
C HIS A 110 -13.86 9.77 -13.93
N ALA A 111 -14.27 10.73 -13.11
CA ALA A 111 -14.77 10.56 -11.74
C ALA A 111 -13.71 10.12 -10.68
N ASN A 112 -12.47 9.96 -11.05
CA ASN A 112 -11.36 9.76 -10.09
C ASN A 112 -10.85 11.09 -9.53
N TYR A 113 -10.09 11.00 -8.46
CA TYR A 113 -9.50 12.15 -7.78
C TYR A 113 -7.97 12.09 -7.85
N ILE A 114 -7.35 13.26 -8.01
CA ILE A 114 -5.90 13.40 -7.83
C ILE A 114 -5.68 13.96 -6.42
N ALA A 115 -4.96 13.23 -5.58
CA ALA A 115 -4.81 13.60 -4.18
C ALA A 115 -3.40 13.33 -3.64
N SER A 116 -3.11 13.92 -2.49
CA SER A 116 -1.97 13.54 -1.66
C SER A 116 -2.31 12.26 -0.92
N LEU A 117 -1.67 11.14 -1.28
CA LEU A 117 -1.91 9.86 -0.61
C LEU A 117 -1.56 9.92 0.88
N GLY A 118 -0.51 10.67 1.26
CA GLY A 118 -0.15 10.85 2.66
C GLY A 118 -1.26 11.53 3.48
N GLU A 119 -1.94 12.53 2.90
CA GLU A 119 -3.07 13.19 3.56
C GLU A 119 -4.29 12.27 3.66
N VAL A 120 -4.57 11.50 2.62
CA VAL A 120 -5.66 10.50 2.66
C VAL A 120 -5.40 9.43 3.72
N VAL A 121 -4.16 8.97 3.85
CA VAL A 121 -3.78 7.98 4.87
C VAL A 121 -3.88 8.56 6.27
N ARG A 122 -3.45 9.80 6.51
CA ARG A 122 -3.66 10.47 7.80
C ARG A 122 -5.13 10.59 8.15
N TRP A 123 -5.95 11.02 7.20
CA TRP A 123 -7.40 11.11 7.39
C TRP A 123 -8.03 9.73 7.69
N LEU A 124 -7.61 8.66 7.01
CA LEU A 124 -8.06 7.30 7.31
C LEU A 124 -7.63 6.86 8.72
N ALA A 125 -6.43 7.25 9.16
CA ALA A 125 -5.96 6.96 10.51
C ALA A 125 -6.83 7.66 11.56
N GLU A 126 -7.15 8.94 11.36
CA GLU A 126 -8.10 9.67 12.22
C GLU A 126 -9.49 8.99 12.29
N GLN A 127 -9.99 8.49 11.12
CA GLN A 127 -11.26 7.74 11.12
C GLN A 127 -11.14 6.42 11.91
N ALA A 128 -10.02 5.72 11.83
CA ALA A 128 -9.77 4.49 12.58
C ALA A 128 -9.66 4.76 14.08
N GLU A 129 -8.91 5.78 14.49
CA GLU A 129 -8.78 6.21 15.91
C GLU A 129 -10.12 6.63 16.51
N ASN A 130 -10.95 7.34 15.75
CA ASN A 130 -12.31 7.72 16.17
C ASN A 130 -13.23 6.50 16.42
N LEU A 131 -12.91 5.35 15.85
CA LEU A 131 -13.58 4.06 16.11
C LEU A 131 -12.91 3.24 17.23
N GLY A 132 -11.89 3.80 17.89
CA GLY A 132 -11.16 3.13 18.96
C GLY A 132 -10.12 2.11 18.46
N VAL A 133 -9.50 2.35 17.31
CA VAL A 133 -8.30 1.61 16.88
C VAL A 133 -7.07 2.24 17.53
N GLU A 134 -6.19 1.42 18.06
CA GLU A 134 -4.91 1.87 18.58
C GLU A 134 -3.87 1.87 17.46
N ILE A 135 -3.29 3.03 17.12
CA ILE A 135 -2.25 3.16 16.09
C ILE A 135 -0.93 3.54 16.74
N TYR A 136 0.11 2.74 16.52
CA TYR A 136 1.45 2.94 17.04
C TYR A 136 2.44 3.30 15.93
N PRO A 137 2.61 4.59 15.62
CA PRO A 137 3.62 5.05 14.67
C PRO A 137 5.01 5.00 15.30
N GLY A 138 6.05 4.81 14.48
CA GLY A 138 7.45 4.67 14.91
C GLY A 138 7.82 3.25 15.32
N PHE A 139 6.88 2.30 15.36
CA PHE A 139 7.13 0.91 15.73
C PHE A 139 7.11 0.00 14.50
N ALA A 140 8.29 -0.47 14.11
CA ALA A 140 8.43 -1.42 13.01
C ALA A 140 8.21 -2.85 13.53
N ALA A 141 7.30 -3.61 12.90
CA ALA A 141 7.24 -5.05 13.11
C ALA A 141 8.50 -5.70 12.55
N ALA A 142 9.24 -6.42 13.38
CA ALA A 142 10.54 -6.99 13.06
C ALA A 142 10.57 -8.51 13.03
N GLU A 143 9.65 -9.17 13.75
CA GLU A 143 9.61 -10.61 13.90
C GLU A 143 8.16 -11.11 13.89
N VAL A 144 7.93 -12.28 13.29
CA VAL A 144 6.66 -12.99 13.41
C VAL A 144 6.76 -13.99 14.54
N LEU A 145 5.81 -13.96 15.46
CA LEU A 145 5.71 -14.90 16.58
C LEU A 145 4.79 -16.05 16.20
N TYR A 146 5.11 -17.25 16.68
CA TYR A 146 4.38 -18.46 16.35
C TYR A 146 3.97 -19.23 17.61
N HIS A 147 2.82 -19.89 17.54
CA HIS A 147 2.41 -20.92 18.50
C HIS A 147 3.23 -22.21 18.29
N GLU A 148 3.11 -23.15 19.23
CA GLU A 148 3.78 -24.46 19.13
C GLU A 148 3.32 -25.26 17.91
N ASP A 149 2.06 -25.10 17.46
CA ASP A 149 1.53 -25.74 16.25
C ASP A 149 2.03 -25.08 14.94
N GLY A 150 2.84 -24.02 15.04
CA GLY A 150 3.39 -23.28 13.93
C GLY A 150 2.45 -22.21 13.33
N SER A 151 1.25 -22.02 13.86
CA SER A 151 0.36 -20.92 13.48
C SER A 151 0.89 -19.58 14.00
N VAL A 152 0.52 -18.47 13.34
CA VAL A 152 0.94 -17.13 13.78
C VAL A 152 0.25 -16.75 15.07
N LYS A 153 1.05 -16.30 16.06
CA LYS A 153 0.64 -15.82 17.37
C LYS A 153 0.56 -14.29 17.44
N GLY A 154 1.28 -13.62 16.54
CA GLY A 154 1.42 -12.16 16.53
C GLY A 154 2.74 -11.72 15.94
N ILE A 155 3.22 -10.56 16.37
CA ILE A 155 4.50 -9.99 15.94
C ILE A 155 5.28 -9.45 17.14
N ALA A 156 6.61 -9.29 16.96
CA ALA A 156 7.40 -8.44 17.85
C ALA A 156 7.89 -7.21 17.11
N THR A 157 7.92 -6.08 17.80
CA THR A 157 8.52 -4.85 17.30
C THR A 157 10.05 -4.91 17.42
N GLY A 158 10.74 -4.08 16.63
CA GLY A 158 12.20 -3.98 16.70
C GLY A 158 12.67 -3.31 17.98
N ASN A 159 13.89 -3.68 18.43
CA ASN A 159 14.55 -3.00 19.54
C ASN A 159 14.83 -1.53 19.17
N MET A 160 14.68 -0.64 20.14
CA MET A 160 15.01 0.79 20.02
C MET A 160 16.35 1.09 20.72
N GLY A 161 16.97 2.22 20.39
CA GLY A 161 18.24 2.61 21.01
C GLY A 161 19.41 1.67 20.68
N VAL A 162 19.44 1.10 19.48
CA VAL A 162 20.56 0.29 18.98
C VAL A 162 21.49 1.20 18.16
N GLY A 163 22.78 1.16 18.47
CA GLY A 163 23.82 1.90 17.78
C GLY A 163 24.07 1.40 16.34
N LYS A 164 24.86 2.14 15.56
CA LYS A 164 25.22 1.75 14.18
C LYS A 164 26.09 0.49 14.11
N ASP A 165 26.75 0.16 15.20
CA ASP A 165 27.57 -1.03 15.43
C ASP A 165 26.73 -2.27 15.82
N GLY A 166 25.42 -2.08 16.05
CA GLY A 166 24.51 -3.12 16.49
C GLY A 166 24.44 -3.29 18.02
N GLU A 167 25.18 -2.49 18.79
CA GLU A 167 25.23 -2.60 20.24
C GLU A 167 24.16 -1.71 20.91
N PRO A 168 23.64 -2.10 22.09
CA PRO A 168 22.75 -1.28 22.88
C PRO A 168 23.39 0.04 23.29
N THR A 169 22.62 1.14 23.16
CA THR A 169 22.99 2.46 23.72
C THR A 169 22.34 2.69 25.08
N ASP A 170 22.65 3.82 25.74
CA ASP A 170 22.03 4.20 27.02
C ASP A 170 20.51 4.35 26.94
N SER A 171 19.95 4.49 25.71
CA SER A 171 18.51 4.58 25.44
C SER A 171 17.92 3.26 24.92
N PHE A 172 18.61 2.15 25.10
CA PHE A 172 18.15 0.85 24.63
C PHE A 172 16.82 0.47 25.30
N GLN A 173 15.89 0.04 24.47
CA GLN A 173 14.61 -0.56 24.89
C GLN A 173 14.36 -1.80 24.03
N PRO A 174 14.07 -2.95 24.65
CA PRO A 174 13.68 -4.15 23.89
C PRO A 174 12.39 -3.90 23.15
N GLY A 175 12.21 -4.58 22.03
CA GLY A 175 10.93 -4.60 21.33
C GLY A 175 9.84 -5.24 22.18
N MET A 176 8.58 -4.93 21.87
CA MET A 176 7.41 -5.51 22.52
C MET A 176 6.83 -6.65 21.67
N GLU A 177 6.23 -7.64 22.32
CA GLU A 177 5.45 -8.67 21.65
C GLU A 177 3.97 -8.25 21.61
N LEU A 178 3.38 -8.27 20.43
CA LEU A 178 1.96 -8.01 20.22
C LEU A 178 1.30 -9.30 19.77
N TRP A 179 0.60 -9.94 20.69
CA TRP A 179 -0.10 -11.20 20.45
C TRP A 179 -1.51 -10.92 19.94
N ALA A 180 -1.99 -11.75 19.02
CA ALA A 180 -3.32 -11.56 18.44
C ALA A 180 -3.95 -12.88 18.03
N GLN A 181 -5.29 -12.94 18.07
CA GLN A 181 -6.03 -14.04 17.48
C GLN A 181 -5.84 -14.10 15.97
N GLN A 182 -5.69 -12.92 15.34
CA GLN A 182 -5.42 -12.77 13.90
C GLN A 182 -4.44 -11.64 13.63
N THR A 183 -3.49 -11.87 12.74
CA THR A 183 -2.55 -10.86 12.27
C THR A 183 -2.79 -10.54 10.80
N ILE A 184 -3.00 -9.26 10.47
CA ILE A 184 -3.20 -8.77 9.10
C ILE A 184 -1.90 -8.13 8.61
N PHE A 185 -1.27 -8.71 7.59
CA PHE A 185 -0.05 -8.19 6.99
C PHE A 185 -0.39 -7.24 5.85
N ALA A 186 -0.21 -5.94 6.09
CA ALA A 186 -0.49 -4.82 5.19
C ALA A 186 0.77 -4.01 4.86
N GLU A 187 1.93 -4.66 4.79
CA GLU A 187 3.25 -4.04 4.67
C GLU A 187 3.56 -3.43 3.30
N GLY A 188 2.65 -3.60 2.32
CA GLY A 188 2.87 -3.16 0.95
C GLY A 188 3.82 -4.07 0.16
N CYS A 189 4.33 -3.56 -0.97
CA CYS A 189 5.18 -4.32 -1.86
C CYS A 189 6.44 -4.83 -1.12
N ARG A 190 6.66 -6.15 -1.11
CA ARG A 190 7.81 -6.82 -0.48
C ARG A 190 8.03 -6.48 0.99
N GLY A 191 6.99 -6.54 1.79
CA GLY A 191 7.08 -6.43 3.24
C GLY A 191 8.06 -7.44 3.85
N SER A 192 8.78 -7.05 4.90
CA SER A 192 9.78 -7.91 5.53
C SER A 192 9.17 -9.19 6.11
N LEU A 193 8.07 -9.06 6.82
CA LEU A 193 7.39 -10.20 7.45
C LEU A 193 6.54 -10.95 6.43
N SER A 194 5.89 -10.26 5.50
CA SER A 194 5.10 -10.88 4.43
C SER A 194 5.91 -11.88 3.62
N LYS A 195 7.19 -11.59 3.32
CA LYS A 195 8.09 -12.54 2.64
C LYS A 195 8.32 -13.82 3.45
N GLN A 196 8.55 -13.66 4.74
CA GLN A 196 8.77 -14.80 5.65
C GLN A 196 7.50 -15.67 5.76
N ILE A 197 6.32 -15.04 5.83
CA ILE A 197 5.03 -15.72 5.86
C ILE A 197 4.78 -16.49 4.56
N ILE A 198 4.98 -15.85 3.41
CA ILE A 198 4.81 -16.48 2.09
C ILE A 198 5.70 -17.73 1.98
N GLU A 199 6.97 -17.61 2.34
CA GLU A 199 7.93 -18.72 2.31
C GLU A 199 7.56 -19.83 3.31
N ARG A 200 7.29 -19.47 4.58
CA ARG A 200 7.01 -20.44 5.64
C ARG A 200 5.75 -21.25 5.38
N PHE A 201 4.68 -20.61 4.94
CA PHE A 201 3.41 -21.25 4.66
C PHE A 201 3.27 -21.71 3.20
N GLN A 202 4.32 -21.49 2.39
CA GLN A 202 4.37 -21.85 0.96
C GLN A 202 3.16 -21.31 0.19
N LEU A 203 2.80 -20.05 0.44
CA LEU A 203 1.57 -19.46 -0.07
C LEU A 203 1.58 -19.24 -1.58
N ASP A 204 2.74 -19.19 -2.21
CA ASP A 204 2.94 -18.94 -3.64
C ASP A 204 3.16 -20.22 -4.49
N GLN A 205 3.06 -21.40 -3.90
CA GLN A 205 3.30 -22.68 -4.59
C GLN A 205 2.50 -22.90 -5.88
N ASN A 206 1.28 -22.36 -5.93
CA ASN A 206 0.37 -22.49 -7.05
C ASN A 206 0.20 -21.20 -7.84
N SER A 207 1.08 -20.23 -7.63
CA SER A 207 1.04 -18.91 -8.29
C SER A 207 2.14 -18.80 -9.32
N GLU A 208 1.90 -18.00 -10.36
CA GLU A 208 2.97 -17.62 -11.28
C GLU A 208 3.99 -16.71 -10.57
N PRO A 209 5.26 -16.69 -11.03
CA PRO A 209 6.27 -15.82 -10.44
C PRO A 209 5.85 -14.36 -10.43
N GLN A 210 6.10 -13.68 -9.32
CA GLN A 210 5.80 -12.27 -9.17
C GLN A 210 6.78 -11.40 -9.96
N THR A 211 6.28 -10.32 -10.56
CA THR A 211 7.08 -9.31 -11.23
C THR A 211 7.08 -8.00 -10.45
N TYR A 212 8.16 -7.24 -10.60
CA TYR A 212 8.36 -6.01 -9.83
C TYR A 212 8.82 -4.86 -10.73
N GLY A 213 8.35 -3.66 -10.42
CA GLY A 213 8.84 -2.41 -10.97
C GLY A 213 9.48 -1.52 -9.90
N LEU A 214 10.28 -0.57 -10.33
CA LEU A 214 10.75 0.55 -9.52
C LEU A 214 10.09 1.82 -10.00
N GLY A 215 9.26 2.42 -9.15
CA GLY A 215 8.67 3.73 -9.37
C GLY A 215 9.47 4.82 -8.65
N ILE A 216 9.91 5.83 -9.39
CA ILE A 216 10.52 7.04 -8.86
C ILE A 216 9.55 8.19 -9.09
N LYS A 217 9.29 9.00 -8.07
CA LYS A 217 8.33 10.10 -8.13
C LYS A 217 8.94 11.37 -7.56
N GLU A 218 8.61 12.50 -8.16
CA GLU A 218 8.89 13.83 -7.64
C GLU A 218 7.63 14.68 -7.61
N ILE A 219 7.59 15.60 -6.65
CA ILE A 219 6.57 16.66 -6.57
C ILE A 219 7.25 17.98 -6.89
N TRP A 220 6.67 18.71 -7.83
CA TRP A 220 7.15 19.99 -8.28
C TRP A 220 6.11 21.07 -8.02
N GLU A 221 6.58 22.23 -7.59
CA GLU A 221 5.84 23.48 -7.63
C GLU A 221 6.20 24.17 -8.93
N VAL A 222 5.21 24.41 -9.79
CA VAL A 222 5.41 24.99 -11.13
C VAL A 222 4.78 26.37 -11.23
N PRO A 223 5.25 27.24 -12.17
CA PRO A 223 4.57 28.51 -12.45
C PRO A 223 3.09 28.29 -12.77
N SER A 224 2.24 29.20 -12.31
CA SER A 224 0.77 29.06 -12.41
C SER A 224 0.28 28.94 -13.85
N GLU A 225 0.95 29.62 -14.80
CA GLU A 225 0.64 29.54 -16.22
C GLU A 225 0.98 28.18 -16.86
N LYS A 226 1.73 27.35 -16.17
CA LYS A 226 2.07 25.96 -16.59
C LYS A 226 1.23 24.91 -15.90
N HIS A 227 0.51 25.29 -14.86
CA HIS A 227 -0.36 24.39 -14.14
C HIS A 227 -1.68 24.19 -14.87
N GLN A 228 -2.11 22.93 -15.02
CA GLN A 228 -3.38 22.54 -15.64
C GLN A 228 -4.19 21.68 -14.67
N PRO A 229 -4.95 22.28 -13.74
CA PRO A 229 -5.63 21.56 -12.68
C PRO A 229 -6.49 20.41 -13.19
N GLY A 230 -6.30 19.20 -12.65
CA GLY A 230 -7.05 18.01 -13.03
C GLY A 230 -6.53 17.29 -14.29
N LEU A 231 -5.42 17.75 -14.89
CA LEU A 231 -4.77 17.03 -15.99
C LEU A 231 -4.03 15.80 -15.46
N VAL A 232 -4.32 14.65 -16.08
CA VAL A 232 -3.62 13.38 -15.94
C VAL A 232 -2.97 13.03 -17.27
N MET A 233 -1.66 12.84 -17.28
CA MET A 233 -0.93 12.39 -18.45
C MET A 233 -0.15 11.12 -18.12
N HIS A 234 -0.31 10.11 -18.98
CA HIS A 234 0.51 8.90 -18.98
C HIS A 234 1.37 8.86 -20.25
N SER A 235 2.57 8.33 -20.18
CA SER A 235 3.39 8.15 -21.36
C SER A 235 4.19 6.85 -21.35
N ALA A 236 4.49 6.37 -22.55
CA ALA A 236 5.38 5.22 -22.82
C ALA A 236 6.41 5.59 -23.90
N GLY A 237 7.40 4.74 -24.11
CA GLY A 237 8.47 4.90 -25.09
C GLY A 237 9.69 5.60 -24.50
N TRP A 238 10.26 6.58 -25.23
CA TRP A 238 11.49 7.25 -24.78
C TRP A 238 11.39 7.79 -23.36
N PRO A 239 12.45 7.64 -22.52
CA PRO A 239 13.81 7.23 -22.83
C PRO A 239 14.05 5.71 -22.84
N LEU A 240 13.06 4.89 -22.46
CA LEU A 240 13.18 3.45 -22.48
C LEU A 240 13.14 2.93 -23.94
N ASP A 241 13.80 1.82 -24.17
CA ASP A 241 13.72 1.10 -25.44
C ASP A 241 12.52 0.14 -25.46
N SER A 242 12.30 -0.54 -26.59
CA SER A 242 11.19 -1.47 -26.77
C SER A 242 11.31 -2.78 -25.98
N LYS A 243 12.45 -3.03 -25.34
CA LYS A 243 12.74 -4.25 -24.55
C LYS A 243 12.66 -4.00 -23.06
N THR A 244 12.56 -2.74 -22.65
CA THR A 244 12.48 -2.35 -21.25
C THR A 244 11.06 -1.91 -20.93
N TYR A 245 10.39 -2.70 -20.08
CA TYR A 245 9.05 -2.37 -19.61
C TYR A 245 9.10 -1.14 -18.71
N GLY A 246 8.09 -0.28 -18.84
CA GLY A 246 7.96 0.92 -18.01
C GLY A 246 7.19 2.04 -18.70
N GLY A 247 7.16 3.18 -18.03
CA GLY A 247 6.44 4.36 -18.49
C GLY A 247 6.52 5.50 -17.49
N SER A 248 5.72 6.52 -17.73
CA SER A 248 5.72 7.68 -16.86
C SER A 248 4.32 8.29 -16.70
N PHE A 249 4.19 9.15 -15.71
CA PHE A 249 2.97 9.91 -15.48
C PHE A 249 3.27 11.34 -15.04
N ILE A 250 2.34 12.25 -15.33
CA ILE A 250 2.34 13.63 -14.84
C ILE A 250 0.92 13.97 -14.41
N TYR A 251 0.74 14.36 -13.15
CA TYR A 251 -0.55 14.69 -12.56
C TYR A 251 -0.53 16.10 -11.99
N HIS A 252 -1.44 16.95 -12.44
CA HIS A 252 -1.59 18.31 -11.95
C HIS A 252 -2.65 18.35 -10.84
N PHE A 253 -2.21 18.53 -9.61
CA PHE A 253 -3.07 18.52 -8.42
C PHE A 253 -2.80 19.77 -7.55
N ASP A 254 -3.62 20.00 -6.56
CA ASP A 254 -3.55 21.14 -5.67
C ASP A 254 -3.26 22.47 -6.41
N GLU A 255 -2.82 23.49 -5.70
CA GLU A 255 -2.43 24.76 -6.28
C GLU A 255 -0.95 24.69 -6.74
N ASN A 256 -0.75 24.81 -8.06
CA ASN A 256 0.56 24.82 -8.71
C ASN A 256 1.46 23.59 -8.47
N LYS A 257 0.90 22.49 -7.96
CA LYS A 257 1.65 21.26 -7.74
C LYS A 257 1.47 20.26 -8.87
N VAL A 258 2.58 19.64 -9.24
CA VAL A 258 2.65 18.61 -10.26
C VAL A 258 3.43 17.41 -9.72
N ALA A 259 2.79 16.25 -9.72
CA ALA A 259 3.48 14.99 -9.49
C ALA A 259 3.99 14.45 -10.83
N VAL A 260 5.26 14.07 -10.88
CA VAL A 260 5.86 13.37 -12.01
C VAL A 260 6.47 12.07 -11.52
N GLY A 261 6.17 10.97 -12.20
CA GLY A 261 6.71 9.67 -11.88
C GLY A 261 7.19 8.92 -13.10
N PHE A 262 8.13 8.01 -12.86
CA PHE A 262 8.75 7.16 -13.86
C PHE A 262 8.89 5.75 -13.30
N VAL A 263 8.43 4.77 -14.04
CA VAL A 263 8.44 3.36 -13.64
C VAL A 263 9.31 2.58 -14.61
N VAL A 264 10.12 1.68 -14.07
CA VAL A 264 10.94 0.73 -14.84
C VAL A 264 10.72 -0.66 -14.25
N GLY A 265 10.36 -1.63 -15.08
CA GLY A 265 10.33 -3.04 -14.70
C GLY A 265 11.72 -3.53 -14.29
N LEU A 266 11.81 -4.26 -13.19
CA LEU A 266 13.11 -4.70 -12.64
C LEU A 266 13.71 -5.91 -13.35
N ASP A 267 13.08 -6.39 -14.40
CA ASP A 267 13.55 -7.44 -15.31
C ASP A 267 14.37 -6.91 -16.51
N TYR A 268 14.71 -5.61 -16.53
CA TYR A 268 15.49 -5.01 -17.62
C TYR A 268 16.84 -5.72 -17.81
N GLN A 269 17.19 -5.93 -19.08
CA GLN A 269 18.38 -6.72 -19.45
C GLN A 269 19.68 -5.93 -19.50
N ASN A 270 19.61 -4.60 -19.63
CA ASN A 270 20.79 -3.74 -19.70
C ASN A 270 21.32 -3.41 -18.30
N PRO A 271 22.46 -3.98 -17.86
CA PRO A 271 23.00 -3.75 -16.52
C PRO A 271 23.49 -2.31 -16.29
N TYR A 272 23.64 -1.52 -17.35
CA TYR A 272 24.03 -0.10 -17.29
C TYR A 272 22.82 0.84 -17.23
N LEU A 273 21.58 0.32 -17.32
CA LEU A 273 20.39 1.14 -17.17
C LEU A 273 20.26 1.56 -15.71
N SER A 274 20.18 2.87 -15.50
CA SER A 274 19.88 3.45 -14.21
C SER A 274 18.47 4.04 -14.25
N PRO A 275 17.49 3.49 -13.53
CA PRO A 275 16.14 4.04 -13.48
C PRO A 275 16.10 5.52 -13.10
N PHE A 276 16.98 5.95 -12.20
CA PHE A 276 17.12 7.35 -11.82
C PHE A 276 17.58 8.23 -12.98
N GLU A 277 18.62 7.84 -13.71
CA GLU A 277 19.13 8.60 -14.86
C GLU A 277 18.11 8.63 -16.01
N GLU A 278 17.40 7.53 -16.26
CA GLU A 278 16.33 7.51 -17.26
C GLU A 278 15.19 8.46 -16.87
N PHE A 279 14.86 8.55 -15.59
CA PHE A 279 13.89 9.54 -15.11
C PHE A 279 14.39 10.99 -15.30
N GLN A 280 15.68 11.27 -15.08
CA GLN A 280 16.25 12.61 -15.36
C GLN A 280 16.19 12.90 -16.87
N ARG A 281 16.55 11.96 -17.72
CA ARG A 281 16.44 12.07 -19.17
C ARG A 281 15.00 12.33 -19.61
N PHE A 282 14.03 11.58 -19.09
CA PHE A 282 12.61 11.79 -19.36
C PHE A 282 12.19 13.25 -19.18
N LYS A 283 12.59 13.89 -18.08
CA LYS A 283 12.25 15.28 -17.80
C LYS A 283 12.87 16.28 -18.77
N THR A 284 13.92 15.90 -19.50
CA THR A 284 14.54 16.76 -20.53
C THR A 284 13.83 16.74 -21.88
N HIS A 285 12.89 15.80 -22.09
CA HIS A 285 12.13 15.71 -23.33
C HIS A 285 11.42 17.02 -23.66
N PRO A 286 11.45 17.51 -24.92
CA PRO A 286 10.89 18.83 -25.29
C PRO A 286 9.42 19.05 -24.90
N GLU A 287 8.62 18.01 -24.93
CA GLU A 287 7.20 18.08 -24.50
C GLU A 287 7.05 18.12 -22.98
N ILE A 288 7.85 17.36 -22.27
CA ILE A 288 7.78 17.18 -20.81
C ILE A 288 8.40 18.37 -20.09
N ARG A 289 9.56 18.82 -20.53
CA ARG A 289 10.35 19.90 -19.94
C ARG A 289 9.54 21.19 -19.75
N LYS A 290 8.63 21.49 -20.67
CA LYS A 290 7.78 22.69 -20.65
C LYS A 290 7.01 22.84 -19.35
N THR A 291 6.57 21.73 -18.73
CA THR A 291 5.82 21.74 -17.48
C THR A 291 6.69 22.20 -16.31
N PHE A 292 7.98 21.83 -16.31
CA PHE A 292 8.86 21.98 -15.15
C PHE A 292 9.79 23.20 -15.22
N GLU A 293 9.95 23.84 -16.39
CA GLU A 293 10.80 25.05 -16.54
C GLU A 293 10.31 26.19 -15.66
N GLY A 294 11.21 26.71 -14.81
CA GLY A 294 10.90 27.75 -13.83
C GLY A 294 10.28 27.22 -12.53
N GLY A 295 10.00 25.92 -12.47
CA GLY A 295 9.53 25.25 -11.25
C GLY A 295 10.66 24.79 -10.34
N ARG A 296 10.30 24.36 -9.13
CA ARG A 296 11.22 23.75 -8.15
C ARG A 296 10.67 22.41 -7.66
N ARG A 297 11.55 21.43 -7.48
CA ARG A 297 11.22 20.17 -6.84
C ARG A 297 11.09 20.38 -5.33
N ILE A 298 9.96 19.98 -4.75
CA ILE A 298 9.67 20.15 -3.32
C ILE A 298 9.69 18.83 -2.54
N ALA A 299 9.46 17.68 -3.21
CA ALA A 299 9.56 16.37 -2.59
C ALA A 299 9.97 15.32 -3.62
N TYR A 300 10.47 14.18 -3.16
CA TYR A 300 10.79 13.02 -3.99
C TYR A 300 10.72 11.73 -3.19
N GLY A 301 10.62 10.61 -3.88
CA GLY A 301 10.68 9.27 -3.30
C GLY A 301 10.72 8.19 -4.37
N ALA A 302 11.06 7.00 -3.95
CA ALA A 302 11.04 5.82 -4.81
C ALA A 302 10.42 4.64 -4.05
N ARG A 303 9.73 3.76 -4.78
CA ARG A 303 9.13 2.55 -4.24
C ARG A 303 9.19 1.42 -5.25
N SER A 304 9.38 0.21 -4.75
CA SER A 304 9.08 -0.97 -5.55
C SER A 304 7.56 -1.12 -5.71
N LEU A 305 7.16 -1.62 -6.86
CA LEU A 305 5.79 -1.92 -7.23
C LEU A 305 5.68 -3.42 -7.48
N ILE A 306 4.54 -4.00 -7.16
CA ILE A 306 4.24 -5.40 -7.44
C ILE A 306 3.34 -5.44 -8.67
N GLU A 307 3.72 -6.18 -9.70
CA GLU A 307 3.14 -6.03 -11.03
C GLU A 307 2.69 -7.35 -11.66
N GLY A 308 2.71 -8.46 -10.90
CA GLY A 308 2.42 -9.79 -11.40
C GLY A 308 0.96 -10.05 -11.75
N GLY A 309 0.02 -9.27 -11.20
CA GLY A 309 -1.40 -9.41 -11.48
C GLY A 309 -2.06 -10.63 -10.80
N LEU A 310 -3.27 -10.97 -11.25
CA LEU A 310 -4.13 -12.00 -10.63
C LEU A 310 -3.46 -13.37 -10.51
N GLN A 311 -2.74 -13.81 -11.54
CA GLN A 311 -2.08 -15.11 -11.60
C GLN A 311 -0.91 -15.26 -10.62
N SER A 312 -0.38 -14.15 -10.12
CA SER A 312 0.75 -14.12 -9.17
C SER A 312 0.31 -13.88 -7.73
N LEU A 313 -1.00 -13.81 -7.47
CA LEU A 313 -1.49 -13.69 -6.09
C LEU A 313 -1.17 -14.98 -5.31
N PRO A 314 -0.57 -14.88 -4.12
CA PRO A 314 -0.40 -16.03 -3.24
C PRO A 314 -1.75 -16.45 -2.63
N LYS A 315 -1.79 -17.60 -1.97
CA LYS A 315 -2.87 -17.93 -1.06
C LYS A 315 -3.01 -16.81 -0.01
N LEU A 316 -4.21 -16.27 0.16
CA LEU A 316 -4.44 -15.03 0.90
C LEU A 316 -4.50 -15.22 2.42
N SER A 317 -4.81 -16.44 2.90
CA SER A 317 -4.96 -16.79 4.31
C SER A 317 -4.07 -17.93 4.72
N PHE A 318 -3.72 -17.95 5.98
CA PHE A 318 -2.96 -19.00 6.66
C PHE A 318 -3.37 -19.03 8.12
N LYS A 319 -2.94 -20.04 8.88
CA LYS A 319 -3.28 -20.15 10.30
C LYS A 319 -2.76 -18.95 11.11
N GLY A 320 -3.67 -18.18 11.69
CA GLY A 320 -3.39 -17.01 12.51
C GLY A 320 -3.21 -15.71 11.73
N GLY A 321 -3.47 -15.67 10.40
CA GLY A 321 -3.37 -14.40 9.68
C GLY A 321 -3.74 -14.40 8.21
N VAL A 322 -3.65 -13.20 7.61
CA VAL A 322 -3.99 -12.93 6.20
C VAL A 322 -3.05 -11.89 5.58
N LEU A 323 -2.89 -11.95 4.26
CA LEU A 323 -2.21 -10.95 3.45
C LEU A 323 -3.23 -10.02 2.78
N VAL A 324 -2.98 -8.69 2.77
CA VAL A 324 -3.86 -7.70 2.14
C VAL A 324 -3.07 -6.66 1.32
N GLY A 325 -3.74 -6.02 0.39
CA GLY A 325 -3.14 -4.98 -0.45
C GLY A 325 -1.94 -5.48 -1.24
N ASP A 326 -0.93 -4.62 -1.39
CA ASP A 326 0.28 -4.96 -2.15
C ASP A 326 1.16 -6.00 -1.45
N ALA A 327 0.92 -6.32 -0.17
CA ALA A 327 1.58 -7.45 0.48
C ALA A 327 1.19 -8.79 -0.16
N ALA A 328 -0.03 -8.88 -0.72
CA ALA A 328 -0.49 -9.99 -1.53
C ALA A 328 -0.31 -9.75 -3.04
N GLY A 329 -0.27 -8.50 -3.51
CA GLY A 329 -0.11 -8.18 -4.93
C GLY A 329 -1.36 -7.65 -5.63
N PHE A 330 -2.25 -6.98 -4.92
CA PHE A 330 -3.52 -6.49 -5.45
C PHE A 330 -3.43 -5.22 -6.33
N LEU A 331 -2.26 -4.86 -6.85
CA LEU A 331 -2.12 -3.76 -7.79
C LEU A 331 -2.76 -4.10 -9.15
N ASN A 332 -3.69 -3.26 -9.63
CA ASN A 332 -4.14 -3.32 -11.02
C ASN A 332 -3.15 -2.54 -11.90
N MET A 333 -2.16 -3.26 -12.44
CA MET A 333 -1.08 -2.65 -13.20
C MET A 333 -1.54 -1.99 -14.51
N PRO A 334 -2.40 -2.59 -15.36
CA PRO A 334 -2.92 -1.94 -16.56
C PRO A 334 -3.65 -0.62 -16.31
N ARG A 335 -4.30 -0.47 -15.17
CA ARG A 335 -4.93 0.79 -14.76
C ARG A 335 -3.99 1.75 -14.02
N ILE A 336 -2.78 1.29 -13.66
CA ILE A 336 -1.82 2.03 -12.81
C ILE A 336 -2.48 2.47 -11.49
N LYS A 337 -3.32 1.62 -10.91
CA LYS A 337 -4.10 1.90 -9.69
C LYS A 337 -4.06 0.70 -8.74
N GLY A 338 -3.73 0.96 -7.48
CA GLY A 338 -3.67 -0.07 -6.44
C GLY A 338 -4.36 0.31 -5.13
N ILE A 339 -4.73 1.60 -4.95
CA ILE A 339 -5.26 2.07 -3.65
C ILE A 339 -6.63 1.46 -3.38
N HIS A 340 -7.55 1.53 -4.33
CA HIS A 340 -8.91 0.99 -4.20
C HIS A 340 -8.91 -0.53 -4.09
N THR A 341 -8.06 -1.21 -4.85
CA THR A 341 -7.91 -2.67 -4.79
C THR A 341 -7.32 -3.13 -3.46
N ALA A 342 -6.31 -2.40 -2.95
CA ALA A 342 -5.73 -2.64 -1.64
C ALA A 342 -6.74 -2.44 -0.50
N MET A 343 -7.54 -1.38 -0.55
CA MET A 343 -8.62 -1.13 0.42
C MET A 343 -9.68 -2.23 0.36
N LYS A 344 -10.13 -2.63 -0.85
CA LYS A 344 -11.15 -3.68 -1.00
C LYS A 344 -10.67 -5.02 -0.48
N SER A 345 -9.45 -5.44 -0.82
CA SER A 345 -8.87 -6.69 -0.32
C SER A 345 -8.89 -6.74 1.22
N ALA A 346 -8.54 -5.62 1.85
CA ALA A 346 -8.51 -5.50 3.30
C ALA A 346 -9.92 -5.54 3.94
N MET A 347 -10.92 -4.95 3.30
CA MET A 347 -12.32 -5.05 3.74
C MET A 347 -12.82 -6.49 3.68
N LEU A 348 -12.51 -7.22 2.61
CA LEU A 348 -12.89 -8.64 2.46
C LEU A 348 -12.15 -9.52 3.47
N ALA A 349 -10.88 -9.24 3.75
CA ALA A 349 -10.12 -9.90 4.80
C ALA A 349 -10.74 -9.68 6.18
N ALA A 350 -11.11 -8.44 6.52
CA ALA A 350 -11.78 -8.10 7.78
C ALA A 350 -13.11 -8.86 7.94
N GLU A 351 -13.89 -8.98 6.86
CA GLU A 351 -15.14 -9.76 6.85
C GLU A 351 -14.93 -11.25 7.06
N ALA A 352 -13.80 -11.81 6.63
CA ALA A 352 -13.45 -13.21 6.83
C ALA A 352 -12.83 -13.48 8.21
N VAL A 353 -12.08 -12.52 8.74
CA VAL A 353 -11.41 -12.59 10.04
C VAL A 353 -12.40 -12.42 11.20
N PHE A 354 -13.31 -11.43 11.11
CA PHE A 354 -14.20 -11.07 12.21
C PHE A 354 -14.99 -12.24 12.82
N PRO A 355 -15.57 -13.18 12.04
CA PRO A 355 -16.29 -14.34 12.62
C PRO A 355 -15.42 -15.33 13.40
N LEU A 356 -14.10 -15.29 13.22
CA LEU A 356 -13.16 -16.18 13.89
C LEU A 356 -12.74 -15.68 15.26
N LEU A 357 -12.97 -14.40 15.57
CA LEU A 357 -12.57 -13.78 16.80
C LEU A 357 -13.45 -14.28 17.96
N GLU A 358 -12.82 -14.70 19.03
CA GLU A 358 -13.44 -15.08 20.28
C GLU A 358 -13.37 -13.90 21.25
N ASN A 359 -14.19 -13.91 22.31
CA ASN A 359 -14.14 -12.88 23.33
C ASN A 359 -12.89 -13.09 24.19
N LEU A 360 -11.96 -12.12 24.20
CA LEU A 360 -10.72 -12.19 24.99
C LEU A 360 -10.95 -12.32 26.50
N GLU A 361 -12.06 -11.82 27.02
CA GLU A 361 -12.41 -11.96 28.44
C GLU A 361 -12.79 -13.40 28.82
N GLU A 362 -13.17 -14.22 27.85
CA GLU A 362 -13.62 -15.60 28.05
C GLU A 362 -12.53 -16.64 27.75
N VAL A 363 -11.39 -16.24 27.15
CA VAL A 363 -10.31 -17.13 26.71
C VAL A 363 -9.02 -16.77 27.45
N GLU A 364 -8.54 -17.66 28.32
CA GLU A 364 -7.31 -17.45 29.09
C GLU A 364 -6.04 -17.44 28.22
N SER A 365 -6.03 -18.16 27.12
CA SER A 365 -4.91 -18.20 26.13
C SER A 365 -5.35 -18.73 24.78
N PHE A 366 -4.67 -18.31 23.71
CA PHE A 366 -4.82 -18.90 22.38
C PHE A 366 -3.63 -19.84 22.14
N ASP A 367 -3.89 -21.12 22.03
CA ASP A 367 -2.85 -22.12 21.79
C ASP A 367 -2.62 -22.35 20.29
N SER A 368 -3.51 -21.83 19.43
CA SER A 368 -3.40 -21.92 17.96
C SER A 368 -4.15 -20.83 17.23
N GLY A 369 -3.65 -20.42 16.08
CA GLY A 369 -4.30 -19.46 15.18
C GLY A 369 -5.29 -20.13 14.23
N LYS A 370 -6.50 -19.57 14.10
CA LYS A 370 -7.50 -20.03 13.11
C LYS A 370 -7.16 -19.50 11.71
N GLU A 371 -7.55 -20.20 10.67
CA GLU A 371 -7.39 -19.76 9.29
C GLU A 371 -8.70 -19.14 8.74
N ALA A 372 -8.61 -17.94 8.16
CA ALA A 372 -9.73 -17.23 7.52
C ALA A 372 -9.99 -17.77 6.10
N THR A 373 -10.42 -19.03 6.00
CA THR A 373 -10.60 -19.74 4.72
C THR A 373 -11.62 -19.10 3.78
N ASP A 374 -12.62 -18.39 4.33
CA ASP A 374 -13.63 -17.65 3.56
C ASP A 374 -13.07 -16.48 2.76
N TYR A 375 -11.86 -15.99 3.07
CA TYR A 375 -11.30 -14.81 2.43
C TYR A 375 -11.12 -15.01 0.92
N GLN A 376 -10.61 -16.16 0.51
CA GLN A 376 -10.43 -16.49 -0.91
C GLN A 376 -11.76 -16.46 -1.66
N GLN A 377 -12.80 -17.11 -1.12
CA GLN A 377 -14.12 -17.15 -1.74
C GLN A 377 -14.75 -15.74 -1.83
N ARG A 378 -14.63 -14.92 -0.78
CA ARG A 378 -15.10 -13.53 -0.77
C ARG A 378 -14.41 -12.70 -1.83
N PHE A 379 -13.10 -12.87 -2.00
CA PHE A 379 -12.35 -12.23 -3.06
C PHE A 379 -12.86 -12.62 -4.45
N GLU A 380 -13.00 -13.92 -4.74
CA GLU A 380 -13.45 -14.43 -6.03
C GLU A 380 -14.88 -14.00 -6.41
N GLN A 381 -15.73 -13.75 -5.42
CA GLN A 381 -17.11 -13.26 -5.62
C GLN A 381 -17.20 -11.74 -5.72
N SER A 382 -16.11 -11.00 -5.50
CA SER A 382 -16.10 -9.54 -5.46
C SER A 382 -15.85 -8.89 -6.83
N TRP A 383 -16.18 -7.61 -6.94
CA TRP A 383 -15.80 -6.80 -8.10
C TRP A 383 -14.28 -6.69 -8.25
N LEU A 384 -13.51 -6.83 -7.16
CA LEU A 384 -12.05 -6.79 -7.17
C LEU A 384 -11.47 -7.93 -8.02
N TYR A 385 -12.01 -9.14 -7.88
CA TYR A 385 -11.62 -10.27 -8.73
C TYR A 385 -11.94 -10.00 -10.21
N GLN A 386 -13.15 -9.50 -10.48
CA GLN A 386 -13.57 -9.19 -11.85
C GLN A 386 -12.67 -8.13 -12.49
N GLU A 387 -12.28 -7.10 -11.73
CA GLU A 387 -11.38 -6.06 -12.20
C GLU A 387 -9.97 -6.61 -12.52
N LEU A 388 -9.40 -7.43 -11.64
CA LEU A 388 -8.08 -8.02 -11.85
C LEU A 388 -8.09 -9.09 -12.95
N TYR A 389 -9.21 -9.80 -13.13
CA TYR A 389 -9.38 -10.78 -14.21
C TYR A 389 -9.47 -10.13 -15.59
N ALA A 390 -10.04 -8.93 -15.65
CA ALA A 390 -10.16 -8.15 -16.88
C ALA A 390 -8.87 -7.37 -17.24
N ALA A 391 -7.91 -7.32 -16.35
CA ALA A 391 -6.63 -6.63 -16.52
C ALA A 391 -5.61 -7.54 -17.20
#